data_b0c38f9fa549ce6d0f98627768e58f36
#
_entry.id   b0c38f9fa549ce6d0f98627768e58f36
#
_cell.length_a   1.000
_cell.length_b   1.000
_cell.length_c   1.000
_cell.angle_alpha   90.00
_cell.angle_beta   90.00
_cell.angle_gamma   90.00
#
_symmetry.space_group_name_H-M   'P 1'
#
loop_
_entity.id
_entity.type
_entity.pdbx_description
1 polymer ?
#
loop_
_entity_poly.entity_id
_entity_poly.type
_entity_poly.pdbx_seq_one_letter_code
_entity_poly.pdbx_strand_id
1 'polypeptide(L)'
;CFGPEASHETKTMLPSGTWVRLERDAELRDRYGRLLAYVTRLPDEVSVNEHLLANGFADTLRIGPNKAYVGDYAAARNRARAERIGAWGACPHPFA
;
A
#
# COMPACT_ATOMS: atom_id res chain seq x y z
N CYS A 1 -10.46 -10.99 -4.84
CA CYS A 1 -9.68 -11.94 -4.02
C CYS A 1 -8.72 -11.19 -3.11
N PHE A 2 -8.52 -11.68 -1.91
CA PHE A 2 -7.61 -11.12 -0.88
C PHE A 2 -8.03 -9.75 -0.31
N GLY A 3 -9.16 -9.20 -0.71
CA GLY A 3 -9.66 -7.94 -0.17
C GLY A 3 -9.94 -7.96 1.33
N PRO A 4 -10.68 -8.97 1.86
CA PRO A 4 -10.91 -9.07 3.30
C PRO A 4 -9.63 -9.16 4.12
N GLU A 5 -8.63 -9.89 3.64
CA GLU A 5 -7.34 -10.04 4.30
C GLU A 5 -6.57 -8.71 4.32
N ALA A 6 -6.56 -7.96 3.22
CA ALA A 6 -5.93 -6.65 3.15
C ALA A 6 -6.61 -5.64 4.09
N SER A 7 -7.93 -5.65 4.15
CA SER A 7 -8.70 -4.80 5.08
C SER A 7 -8.38 -5.15 6.52
N HIS A 8 -8.30 -6.44 6.86
CA HIS A 8 -7.95 -6.89 8.20
C HIS A 8 -6.54 -6.45 8.59
N GLU A 9 -5.58 -6.58 7.68
CA GLU A 9 -4.20 -6.17 7.92
C GLU A 9 -4.10 -4.67 8.18
N THR A 10 -4.79 -3.86 7.38
CA THR A 10 -4.83 -2.41 7.58
C THR A 10 -5.39 -2.04 8.95
N LYS A 11 -6.46 -2.71 9.36
CA LYS A 11 -7.05 -2.47 10.68
C LYS A 11 -6.14 -2.90 11.82
N THR A 12 -5.37 -3.96 11.62
CA THR A 12 -4.39 -4.44 12.58
C THR A 12 -3.23 -3.45 12.73
N MET A 13 -2.75 -2.89 11.63
CA MET A 13 -1.69 -1.88 11.65
C MET A 13 -2.15 -0.55 12.23
N LEU A 14 -3.40 -0.17 11.99
CA LEU A 14 -3.95 1.14 12.34
C LEU A 14 -5.20 0.98 13.20
N PRO A 15 -5.09 0.46 14.43
CA PRO A 15 -6.23 0.43 15.33
C PRO A 15 -6.69 1.85 15.67
N SER A 16 -7.94 1.97 16.08
CA SER A 16 -8.52 3.27 16.44
C SER A 16 -7.64 4.00 17.46
N GLY A 17 -7.38 5.28 17.23
CA GLY A 17 -6.51 6.10 18.07
C GLY A 17 -5.04 6.11 17.66
N THR A 18 -4.66 5.39 16.60
CA THR A 18 -3.28 5.41 16.11
C THR A 18 -2.96 6.74 15.45
N TRP A 19 -1.83 7.33 15.84
CA TRP A 19 -1.32 8.54 15.16
C TRP A 19 -0.60 8.16 13.88
N VAL A 20 -0.82 8.94 12.83
CA VAL A 20 -0.19 8.74 11.53
C VAL A 20 0.32 10.07 10.98
N ARG A 21 1.38 9.99 10.16
CA ARG A 21 1.83 11.10 9.34
C ARG A 21 1.37 10.84 7.91
N LEU A 22 0.68 11.82 7.31
CA LEU A 22 0.25 11.75 5.93
C LEU A 22 1.13 12.65 5.08
N GLU A 23 1.73 12.10 4.04
CA GLU A 23 2.52 12.85 3.06
C GLU A 23 1.77 12.89 1.74
N ARG A 24 1.81 14.07 1.11
CA ARG A 24 1.20 14.26 -0.21
C ARG A 24 2.29 14.28 -1.28
N ASP A 25 1.94 13.81 -2.47
CA ASP A 25 2.76 13.97 -3.66
C ASP A 25 2.17 15.08 -4.54
N ALA A 26 2.62 15.19 -5.79
CA ALA A 26 2.18 16.22 -6.73
C ALA A 26 0.67 16.21 -6.94
N GLU A 27 0.04 15.05 -6.99
CA GLU A 27 -1.39 14.90 -7.16
C GLU A 27 -2.06 14.61 -5.82
N LEU A 28 -3.05 15.45 -5.44
CA LEU A 28 -3.70 15.35 -4.15
C LEU A 28 -4.83 14.34 -4.13
N ARG A 29 -5.54 14.22 -5.24
CA ARG A 29 -6.69 13.33 -5.40
C ARG A 29 -6.65 12.64 -6.75
N ASP A 30 -7.21 11.43 -6.81
CA ASP A 30 -7.36 10.73 -8.09
C ASP A 30 -8.59 11.28 -8.84
N ARG A 31 -8.87 10.70 -10.02
CA ARG A 31 -9.99 11.16 -10.87
C ARG A 31 -11.36 10.88 -10.24
N TYR A 32 -11.43 10.05 -9.21
CA TYR A 32 -12.67 9.76 -8.47
C TYR A 32 -12.78 10.59 -7.20
N GLY A 33 -11.87 11.53 -6.97
CA GLY A 33 -11.88 12.39 -5.80
C GLY A 33 -11.29 11.77 -4.53
N ARG A 34 -10.71 10.57 -4.62
CA ARG A 34 -10.09 9.90 -3.46
C ARG A 34 -8.76 10.55 -3.13
N LEU A 35 -8.53 10.77 -1.83
CA LEU A 35 -7.28 11.34 -1.36
C LEU A 35 -6.11 10.37 -1.61
N LEU A 36 -5.04 10.91 -2.18
CA LEU A 36 -3.79 10.18 -2.42
C LEU A 36 -2.77 10.58 -1.37
N ALA A 37 -2.34 9.63 -0.56
CA ALA A 37 -1.40 9.91 0.53
C ALA A 37 -0.48 8.73 0.79
N TYR A 38 0.72 9.05 1.28
CA TYR A 38 1.64 8.08 1.84
C TYR A 38 1.43 8.08 3.35
N VAL A 39 1.15 6.93 3.94
CA VAL A 39 0.78 6.80 5.35
C VAL A 39 1.92 6.19 6.14
N THR A 40 2.41 6.90 7.15
CA THR A 40 3.43 6.40 8.08
C THR A 40 2.81 6.31 9.47
N ARG A 41 2.90 5.14 10.08
CA ARG A 41 2.41 4.92 11.45
C ARG A 41 3.38 5.51 12.46
N LEU A 42 2.87 6.16 13.49
CA LEU A 42 3.67 6.75 14.57
C LEU A 42 3.39 6.02 15.87
N PRO A 43 4.34 5.93 16.80
CA PRO A 43 5.68 6.56 16.77
C PRO A 43 6.77 5.74 16.06
N ASP A 44 6.49 4.51 15.63
CA ASP A 44 7.50 3.60 15.07
C ASP A 44 7.89 3.89 13.62
N GLU A 45 7.24 4.85 12.98
CA GLU A 45 7.51 5.32 11.62
C GLU A 45 7.48 4.21 10.55
N VAL A 46 6.57 3.27 10.70
CA VAL A 46 6.38 2.20 9.71
C VAL A 46 5.55 2.74 8.55
N SER A 47 6.07 2.60 7.32
CA SER A 47 5.31 2.92 6.11
C SER A 47 4.21 1.88 5.89
N VAL A 48 2.96 2.29 6.04
CA VAL A 48 1.81 1.40 5.83
C VAL A 48 1.71 0.99 4.37
N ASN A 49 1.94 1.93 3.45
CA ASN A 49 1.90 1.66 2.01
C ASN A 49 2.92 0.57 1.63
N GLU A 50 4.17 0.73 2.05
CA GLU A 50 5.23 -0.22 1.73
C GLU A 50 4.99 -1.59 2.39
N HIS A 51 4.49 -1.59 3.63
CA HIS A 51 4.13 -2.83 4.33
C HIS A 51 3.09 -3.64 3.55
N LEU A 52 2.04 -2.98 3.07
CA LEU A 52 0.99 -3.65 2.30
C LEU A 52 1.53 -4.21 0.99
N LEU A 53 2.43 -3.49 0.32
CA LEU A 53 3.06 -3.97 -0.91
C LEU A 53 4.00 -5.15 -0.64
N ALA A 54 4.85 -5.04 0.36
CA ALA A 54 5.84 -6.06 0.69
C ALA A 54 5.21 -7.38 1.11
N ASN A 55 4.01 -7.35 1.68
CA ASN A 55 3.30 -8.54 2.14
C ASN A 55 2.20 -8.99 1.18
N GLY A 56 2.14 -8.43 -0.01
CA GLY A 56 1.22 -8.86 -1.07
C GLY A 56 -0.24 -8.54 -0.82
N PHE A 57 -0.54 -7.52 0.00
CA PHE A 57 -1.91 -7.06 0.22
C PHE A 57 -2.36 -6.02 -0.80
N ALA A 58 -1.44 -5.44 -1.55
CA ALA A 58 -1.72 -4.38 -2.52
C ALA A 58 -0.79 -4.47 -3.72
N ASP A 59 -1.16 -3.81 -4.80
CA ASP A 59 -0.31 -3.60 -5.97
C ASP A 59 -0.01 -2.11 -6.11
N THR A 60 1.01 -1.79 -6.92
CA THR A 60 1.37 -0.41 -7.18
C THR A 60 0.44 0.19 -8.23
N LEU A 61 0.12 1.48 -8.04
CA LEU A 61 -0.60 2.26 -9.03
C LEU A 61 0.11 3.61 -9.17
N ARG A 62 0.56 3.92 -10.38
CA ARG A 62 1.16 5.20 -10.67
C ARG A 62 0.08 6.19 -11.09
N ILE A 63 -0.04 7.29 -10.32
CA ILE A 63 -1.07 8.31 -10.53
C ILE A 63 -0.40 9.59 -11.03
N GLY A 64 -0.57 9.90 -12.33
CA GLY A 64 -0.10 11.15 -12.93
C GLY A 64 1.35 11.48 -12.57
N PRO A 65 1.63 12.68 -12.03
CA PRO A 65 2.99 13.09 -11.67
C PRO A 65 3.48 12.53 -10.33
N ASN A 66 2.67 11.75 -9.61
CA ASN A 66 3.04 11.18 -8.32
C ASN A 66 4.13 10.12 -8.49
N LYS A 67 5.32 10.37 -7.99
CA LYS A 67 6.46 9.45 -8.12
C LYS A 67 7.38 9.40 -6.92
N ALA A 68 7.02 10.04 -5.81
CA ALA A 68 7.72 9.84 -4.56
C ALA A 68 7.61 8.36 -4.17
N TYR A 69 8.71 7.78 -3.69
CA TYR A 69 8.78 6.36 -3.29
C TYR A 69 8.49 5.34 -4.40
N VAL A 70 8.39 5.75 -5.68
CA VAL A 70 8.12 4.81 -6.78
C VAL A 70 9.13 3.67 -6.81
N GLY A 71 10.42 3.97 -6.61
CA GLY A 71 11.46 2.94 -6.59
C GLY A 71 11.30 1.97 -5.42
N ASP A 72 11.05 2.48 -4.22
CA ASP A 72 10.89 1.66 -3.01
C ASP A 72 9.65 0.79 -3.10
N TYR A 73 8.55 1.35 -3.58
CA TYR A 73 7.29 0.62 -3.72
C TYR A 73 7.39 -0.45 -4.80
N ALA A 74 8.03 -0.13 -5.94
CA ALA A 74 8.23 -1.10 -7.01
C ALA A 74 9.10 -2.27 -6.55
N ALA A 75 10.15 -2.00 -5.78
CA ALA A 75 11.01 -3.05 -5.24
C ALA A 75 10.24 -3.97 -4.29
N ALA A 76 9.45 -3.41 -3.37
CA ALA A 76 8.64 -4.18 -2.44
C ALA A 76 7.60 -5.03 -3.18
N ARG A 77 6.90 -4.44 -4.14
CA ARG A 77 5.90 -5.12 -4.96
C ARG A 77 6.52 -6.27 -5.77
N ASN A 78 7.63 -6.01 -6.44
CA ASN A 78 8.29 -7.00 -7.30
C ASN A 78 8.80 -8.18 -6.49
N ARG A 79 9.33 -7.93 -5.29
CA ARG A 79 9.74 -8.97 -4.37
C ARG A 79 8.57 -9.83 -3.93
N ALA A 80 7.47 -9.20 -3.52
CA ALA A 80 6.26 -9.93 -3.10
C ALA A 80 5.72 -10.80 -4.24
N ARG A 81 5.71 -10.27 -5.46
CA ARG A 81 5.27 -11.01 -6.64
C ARG A 81 6.18 -12.19 -6.93
N ALA A 82 7.49 -11.99 -6.92
CA ALA A 82 8.46 -13.04 -7.20
C ALA A 82 8.41 -14.18 -6.17
N GLU A 83 8.21 -13.83 -4.91
CA GLU A 83 8.13 -14.81 -3.81
C GLU A 83 6.71 -15.31 -3.56
N ARG A 84 5.73 -14.88 -4.36
CA ARG A 84 4.32 -15.29 -4.28
C ARG A 84 3.72 -15.05 -2.90
N ILE A 85 4.03 -13.90 -2.32
CA ILE A 85 3.55 -13.51 -1.01
C ILE A 85 2.13 -12.92 -1.11
N GLY A 86 1.28 -13.25 -0.15
CA GLY A 86 -0.07 -12.70 -0.06
C GLY A 86 -0.92 -13.06 -1.27
N ALA A 87 -1.54 -12.06 -1.88
CA ALA A 87 -2.41 -12.24 -3.04
C ALA A 87 -1.69 -12.84 -4.24
N TRP A 88 -0.39 -12.58 -4.40
CA TRP A 88 0.39 -13.13 -5.52
C TRP A 88 0.45 -14.65 -5.51
N GLY A 89 0.36 -15.26 -4.33
CA GLY A 89 0.32 -16.72 -4.20
C GLY A 89 -1.09 -17.27 -4.03
N ALA A 90 -1.99 -16.52 -3.40
CA ALA A 90 -3.32 -16.98 -3.03
C ALA A 90 -4.37 -16.82 -4.14
N CYS A 91 -4.20 -15.84 -5.03
CA CYS A 91 -5.21 -15.49 -6.03
C CYS A 91 -4.79 -15.93 -7.43
N PRO A 92 -5.71 -16.52 -8.23
CA PRO A 92 -5.39 -16.89 -9.61
C PRO A 92 -5.16 -15.65 -10.50
N HIS A 93 -5.85 -14.54 -10.20
CA HIS A 93 -5.69 -13.27 -10.92
C HIS A 93 -5.49 -12.14 -9.91
N PRO A 94 -4.31 -12.05 -9.28
CA PRO A 94 -4.07 -11.03 -8.26
C PRO A 94 -4.21 -9.62 -8.85
N PHE A 95 -5.00 -8.79 -8.17
CA PHE A 95 -5.20 -7.38 -8.54
C PHE A 95 -5.72 -7.14 -9.96
N ALA A 96 -6.45 -8.10 -10.50
CA ALA A 96 -7.09 -7.98 -11.80
C ALA A 96 -8.38 -7.15 -11.74
#